data_4e2c63db5779dfdd559aaac7a3396bab
#
_entry.id   4e2c63db5779dfdd559aaac7a3396bab
#
_cell.length_a   1.000
_cell.length_b   1.000
_cell.length_c   1.000
_cell.angle_alpha   90.00
_cell.angle_beta   90.00
_cell.angle_gamma   90.00
#
_symmetry.space_group_name_H-M   'P 1'
#
loop_
_entity.id
_entity.type
_entity.pdbx_description
1 polymer ?
#
loop_
_entity_poly.entity_id
_entity_poly.type
_entity_poly.pdbx_seq_one_letter_code
_entity_poly.pdbx_strand_id
1 'polypeptide(L)'
;MRRFLFITCLSLFVGTAVAQPYQIVIKGGHVIDPKNNINELMDVAIHDGKIARVAKTIDATGARQVVDAKGMYVTPGLIDMHGHVFFGTQPDHYLSDGLTAIMPDGFTFRVGVTTIVDAGGAGWKSFPTFKENIIDNSQTRVLSFLNIVGEGMRGGVYEQNLNDMDARMAAAVARSNKEHIVGFKVAHFNGPEWTPVDNAVEAGNLAKMPVIVDFGGNNPPLSIEELFMKHLRPGDIFTHTFGELDTRQPIVDPATKQLKPFVWDAQKRGIVFDVGYGGISFSYSQAIPAIKAGFYPTTISTDIHAGSFNNAMKDQLSVMSKFLQMGMDLELVVNASTWKPAQVIQRTELGHLTEGAIADVAILNMRKGNFGFFDYRGHKETGTQKFECEMTIKGGRIVYDLNGIANPVVLPR
;
A
#
# COMPACT_ATOMS: atom_id res chain seq x y z
N MET A 1 13.59 23.65 -80.64
CA MET A 1 13.65 23.57 -79.19
C MET A 1 12.38 22.82 -78.68
N ARG A 2 12.53 21.52 -78.33
CA ARG A 2 11.42 20.70 -77.77
C ARG A 2 11.56 20.71 -76.25
N ARG A 3 10.59 21.25 -75.55
CA ARG A 3 10.51 21.19 -74.08
C ARG A 3 9.88 19.86 -73.70
N PHE A 4 10.65 19.01 -72.95
CA PHE A 4 10.15 17.85 -72.29
C PHE A 4 9.55 18.26 -70.91
N LEU A 5 8.28 17.93 -70.67
CA LEU A 5 7.58 18.13 -69.43
C LEU A 5 7.77 16.84 -68.63
N PHE A 6 8.53 16.87 -67.53
CA PHE A 6 8.60 15.77 -66.58
C PHE A 6 7.43 15.89 -65.57
N ILE A 7 6.51 14.96 -65.66
CA ILE A 7 5.43 14.78 -64.65
C ILE A 7 5.99 13.85 -63.56
N THR A 8 6.27 14.40 -62.39
CA THR A 8 6.67 13.61 -61.22
C THR A 8 5.41 13.12 -60.51
N CYS A 9 5.07 11.85 -60.65
CA CYS A 9 4.01 11.20 -59.85
C CYS A 9 4.51 11.04 -58.41
N LEU A 10 3.96 11.82 -57.48
CA LEU A 10 4.13 11.70 -56.06
C LEU A 10 3.16 10.60 -55.55
N SER A 11 3.70 9.37 -55.36
CA SER A 11 2.92 8.26 -54.78
C SER A 11 2.78 8.50 -53.26
N LEU A 12 1.61 8.88 -52.79
CA LEU A 12 1.25 8.88 -51.36
C LEU A 12 1.17 7.43 -50.89
N PHE A 13 2.22 6.99 -50.19
CA PHE A 13 2.13 5.80 -49.38
C PHE A 13 1.26 6.12 -48.15
N VAL A 14 -0.02 5.77 -48.18
CA VAL A 14 -0.86 5.68 -46.97
C VAL A 14 -0.46 4.42 -46.27
N GLY A 15 0.52 4.52 -45.37
CA GLY A 15 0.85 3.45 -44.44
C GLY A 15 -0.35 3.19 -43.53
N THR A 16 -1.04 2.07 -43.69
CA THR A 16 -1.96 1.57 -42.68
C THR A 16 -1.15 1.29 -41.42
N ALA A 17 -1.29 2.12 -40.40
CA ALA A 17 -0.76 1.84 -39.08
C ALA A 17 -1.49 0.57 -38.58
N VAL A 18 -0.85 -0.58 -38.72
CA VAL A 18 -1.31 -1.82 -38.06
C VAL A 18 -1.12 -1.57 -36.55
N ALA A 19 -2.23 -1.41 -35.83
CA ALA A 19 -2.19 -1.27 -34.38
C ALA A 19 -1.45 -2.50 -33.80
N GLN A 20 -0.40 -2.27 -33.00
CA GLN A 20 0.32 -3.37 -32.39
C GLN A 20 -0.66 -4.19 -31.53
N PRO A 21 -0.67 -5.52 -31.65
CA PRO A 21 -1.59 -6.35 -30.88
C PRO A 21 -1.29 -6.20 -29.36
N TYR A 22 -2.34 -6.14 -28.54
CA TYR A 22 -2.21 -6.08 -27.10
C TYR A 22 -1.51 -7.33 -26.55
N GLN A 23 -0.74 -7.16 -25.48
CA GLN A 23 -0.13 -8.30 -24.79
C GLN A 23 -1.16 -9.03 -23.95
N ILE A 24 -1.97 -8.29 -23.20
CA ILE A 24 -3.06 -8.83 -22.38
C ILE A 24 -4.31 -7.98 -22.61
N VAL A 25 -5.46 -8.66 -22.73
CA VAL A 25 -6.76 -7.99 -22.70
C VAL A 25 -7.60 -8.66 -21.61
N ILE A 26 -7.95 -7.89 -20.59
CA ILE A 26 -8.84 -8.31 -19.49
C ILE A 26 -10.26 -7.97 -19.93
N LYS A 27 -11.14 -8.98 -19.98
CA LYS A 27 -12.48 -8.87 -20.52
C LYS A 27 -13.57 -8.92 -19.47
N GLY A 28 -14.53 -8.01 -19.56
CA GLY A 28 -15.82 -8.07 -18.88
C GLY A 28 -15.77 -7.95 -17.36
N GLY A 29 -14.70 -7.42 -16.80
CA GLY A 29 -14.57 -7.19 -15.37
C GLY A 29 -15.28 -5.92 -14.91
N HIS A 30 -15.67 -5.86 -13.63
CA HIS A 30 -16.14 -4.64 -13.00
C HIS A 30 -14.93 -3.82 -12.56
N VAL A 31 -14.56 -2.82 -13.35
CA VAL A 31 -13.40 -1.96 -13.08
C VAL A 31 -13.73 -0.96 -11.99
N ILE A 32 -12.90 -0.91 -10.94
CA ILE A 32 -12.95 0.11 -9.90
C ILE A 32 -11.60 0.83 -9.91
N ASP A 33 -11.59 2.06 -10.43
CA ASP A 33 -10.42 2.94 -10.47
C ASP A 33 -10.80 4.33 -9.92
N PRO A 34 -10.61 4.54 -8.62
CA PRO A 34 -11.06 5.77 -7.96
C PRO A 34 -10.41 7.05 -8.48
N LYS A 35 -9.15 6.99 -8.95
CA LYS A 35 -8.48 8.16 -9.55
C LYS A 35 -9.22 8.66 -10.80
N ASN A 36 -9.72 7.75 -11.61
CA ASN A 36 -10.37 8.06 -12.87
C ASN A 36 -11.91 8.07 -12.76
N ASN A 37 -12.47 7.95 -11.54
CA ASN A 37 -13.91 7.87 -11.28
C ASN A 37 -14.60 6.76 -12.09
N ILE A 38 -13.95 5.61 -12.21
CA ILE A 38 -14.49 4.43 -12.90
C ILE A 38 -15.01 3.44 -11.85
N ASN A 39 -16.28 3.04 -11.98
CA ASN A 39 -16.93 2.00 -11.19
C ASN A 39 -18.00 1.33 -12.05
N GLU A 40 -17.59 0.63 -13.11
CA GLU A 40 -18.48 0.01 -14.09
C GLU A 40 -17.84 -1.17 -14.84
N LEU A 41 -18.66 -1.93 -15.58
CA LEU A 41 -18.17 -3.01 -16.43
C LEU A 41 -17.36 -2.47 -17.60
N MET A 42 -16.07 -2.84 -17.66
CA MET A 42 -15.13 -2.42 -18.70
C MET A 42 -14.11 -3.52 -19.03
N ASP A 43 -13.45 -3.33 -20.16
CA ASP A 43 -12.27 -4.09 -20.55
C ASP A 43 -11.01 -3.24 -20.31
N VAL A 44 -9.89 -3.91 -20.01
CA VAL A 44 -8.58 -3.29 -19.83
C VAL A 44 -7.57 -3.96 -20.76
N ALA A 45 -6.90 -3.19 -21.61
CA ALA A 45 -5.83 -3.68 -22.47
C ALA A 45 -4.45 -3.23 -21.94
N ILE A 46 -3.49 -4.13 -22.02
CA ILE A 46 -2.12 -3.92 -21.60
C ILE A 46 -1.18 -4.14 -22.77
N HIS A 47 -0.24 -3.21 -22.96
CA HIS A 47 0.82 -3.31 -23.94
C HIS A 47 2.11 -2.68 -23.38
N ASP A 48 3.24 -3.33 -23.61
CA ASP A 48 4.58 -2.88 -23.20
C ASP A 48 4.66 -2.43 -21.73
N GLY A 49 4.09 -3.27 -20.85
CA GLY A 49 4.11 -3.04 -19.40
C GLY A 49 3.21 -1.89 -18.92
N LYS A 50 2.39 -1.32 -19.80
CA LYS A 50 1.52 -0.17 -19.52
C LYS A 50 0.07 -0.47 -19.80
N ILE A 51 -0.83 0.25 -19.12
CA ILE A 51 -2.24 0.31 -19.48
C ILE A 51 -2.35 0.98 -20.85
N ALA A 52 -2.73 0.22 -21.86
CA ALA A 52 -2.86 0.72 -23.22
C ALA A 52 -4.26 1.33 -23.47
N ARG A 53 -5.30 0.76 -22.87
CA ARG A 53 -6.67 1.24 -23.01
C ARG A 53 -7.58 0.73 -21.89
N VAL A 54 -8.52 1.57 -21.48
CA VAL A 54 -9.66 1.19 -20.62
C VAL A 54 -10.94 1.63 -21.33
N ALA A 55 -11.82 0.69 -21.68
CA ALA A 55 -13.04 0.99 -22.45
C ALA A 55 -14.13 -0.05 -22.19
N LYS A 56 -15.41 0.30 -22.50
CA LYS A 56 -16.55 -0.63 -22.35
C LYS A 56 -16.39 -1.92 -23.15
N THR A 57 -15.72 -1.84 -24.28
CA THR A 57 -15.40 -3.00 -25.11
C THR A 57 -14.08 -2.77 -25.85
N ILE A 58 -13.18 -3.75 -25.76
CA ILE A 58 -11.91 -3.78 -26.48
C ILE A 58 -11.88 -5.06 -27.33
N ASP A 59 -11.55 -4.91 -28.61
CA ASP A 59 -11.30 -6.05 -29.48
C ASP A 59 -10.01 -6.76 -29.01
N ALA A 60 -10.14 -8.04 -28.68
CA ALA A 60 -9.03 -8.88 -28.23
C ALA A 60 -8.40 -9.69 -29.38
N THR A 61 -8.82 -9.48 -30.64
CA THR A 61 -8.24 -10.17 -31.80
C THR A 61 -6.75 -9.88 -31.88
N GLY A 62 -5.93 -10.95 -31.91
CA GLY A 62 -4.48 -10.85 -31.96
C GLY A 62 -3.79 -10.55 -30.61
N ALA A 63 -4.54 -10.41 -29.51
CA ALA A 63 -3.94 -10.32 -28.18
C ALA A 63 -3.16 -11.59 -27.84
N ARG A 64 -2.03 -11.46 -27.16
CA ARG A 64 -1.23 -12.64 -26.76
C ARG A 64 -1.93 -13.46 -25.68
N GLN A 65 -2.63 -12.80 -24.78
CA GLN A 65 -3.43 -13.41 -23.72
C GLN A 65 -4.75 -12.66 -23.57
N VAL A 66 -5.82 -13.41 -23.33
CA VAL A 66 -7.13 -12.87 -22.96
C VAL A 66 -7.46 -13.41 -21.58
N VAL A 67 -7.84 -12.53 -20.66
CA VAL A 67 -8.22 -12.86 -19.29
C VAL A 67 -9.72 -12.67 -19.16
N ASP A 68 -10.47 -13.70 -18.81
CA ASP A 68 -11.91 -13.59 -18.53
C ASP A 68 -12.15 -13.18 -17.07
N ALA A 69 -12.48 -11.91 -16.88
CA ALA A 69 -12.75 -11.34 -15.56
C ALA A 69 -14.25 -11.16 -15.27
N LYS A 70 -15.14 -11.84 -16.00
CA LYS A 70 -16.58 -11.75 -15.77
C LYS A 70 -16.96 -12.10 -14.33
N GLY A 71 -17.76 -11.22 -13.70
CA GLY A 71 -18.19 -11.40 -12.32
C GLY A 71 -17.14 -11.06 -11.27
N MET A 72 -15.96 -10.59 -11.68
CA MET A 72 -14.87 -10.20 -10.82
C MET A 72 -14.66 -8.68 -10.86
N TYR A 73 -13.99 -8.16 -9.84
CA TYR A 73 -13.53 -6.78 -9.78
C TYR A 73 -12.12 -6.65 -10.36
N VAL A 74 -11.90 -5.64 -11.18
CA VAL A 74 -10.59 -5.29 -11.73
C VAL A 74 -10.18 -3.96 -11.12
N THR A 75 -9.12 -3.94 -10.35
CA THR A 75 -8.63 -2.75 -9.65
C THR A 75 -7.18 -2.45 -10.06
N PRO A 76 -6.67 -1.23 -9.83
CA PRO A 76 -5.23 -1.04 -9.79
C PRO A 76 -4.58 -2.04 -8.83
N GLY A 77 -3.33 -2.38 -9.08
CA GLY A 77 -2.55 -3.19 -8.13
C GLY A 77 -2.56 -2.57 -6.75
N LEU A 78 -2.84 -3.39 -5.73
CA LEU A 78 -2.94 -2.91 -4.35
C LEU A 78 -1.59 -2.43 -3.84
N ILE A 79 -1.64 -1.41 -2.98
CA ILE A 79 -0.48 -0.83 -2.30
C ILE A 79 -0.66 -1.05 -0.80
N ASP A 80 0.19 -1.88 -0.23
CA ASP A 80 0.31 -2.02 1.21
C ASP A 80 1.40 -1.07 1.71
N MET A 81 1.00 0.04 2.34
CA MET A 81 1.96 1.06 2.75
C MET A 81 2.56 0.84 4.14
N HIS A 82 2.27 -0.29 4.78
CA HIS A 82 2.82 -0.64 6.07
C HIS A 82 3.05 -2.15 6.17
N GLY A 83 4.28 -2.57 5.94
CA GLY A 83 4.71 -3.96 6.13
C GLY A 83 6.17 -4.00 6.56
N HIS A 84 6.67 -5.18 6.87
CA HIS A 84 8.05 -5.39 7.32
C HIS A 84 8.70 -6.48 6.48
N VAL A 85 9.50 -6.04 5.52
CA VAL A 85 10.09 -6.91 4.48
C VAL A 85 11.62 -6.84 4.43
N PHE A 86 12.24 -6.15 5.35
CA PHE A 86 13.70 -6.24 5.53
C PHE A 86 14.05 -7.57 6.20
N PHE A 87 13.74 -8.64 5.48
CA PHE A 87 14.01 -10.01 5.88
C PHE A 87 15.51 -10.30 5.80
N GLY A 88 16.03 -11.07 6.77
CA GLY A 88 17.43 -11.45 6.82
C GLY A 88 17.64 -12.76 7.57
N THR A 89 18.88 -12.97 8.02
CA THR A 89 19.30 -14.18 8.73
C THR A 89 19.76 -13.91 10.17
N GLN A 90 19.60 -12.68 10.64
CA GLN A 90 20.06 -12.24 11.96
C GLN A 90 18.96 -12.44 13.01
N PRO A 91 19.04 -13.45 13.88
CA PRO A 91 17.95 -13.75 14.81
C PRO A 91 17.79 -12.73 15.94
N ASP A 92 18.82 -11.94 16.22
CA ASP A 92 18.84 -10.87 17.23
C ASP A 92 18.43 -9.50 16.65
N HIS A 93 18.13 -9.44 15.36
CA HIS A 93 17.58 -8.27 14.68
C HIS A 93 16.07 -8.43 14.52
N TYR A 94 15.27 -7.52 15.06
CA TYR A 94 13.81 -7.67 15.09
C TYR A 94 13.19 -7.61 13.69
N LEU A 95 13.00 -6.43 13.13
CA LEU A 95 12.42 -6.21 11.79
C LEU A 95 13.43 -5.56 10.82
N SER A 96 14.66 -5.41 11.24
CA SER A 96 15.79 -4.90 10.46
C SER A 96 16.78 -6.02 10.20
N ASP A 97 16.78 -6.59 9.01
CA ASP A 97 17.61 -7.75 8.65
C ASP A 97 17.35 -9.01 9.51
N GLY A 98 16.15 -9.12 10.07
CA GLY A 98 15.79 -10.16 11.03
C GLY A 98 14.83 -11.20 10.48
N LEU A 99 14.66 -12.29 11.25
CA LEU A 99 13.77 -13.41 10.91
C LEU A 99 12.29 -13.09 11.12
N THR A 100 11.95 -12.00 11.81
CA THR A 100 10.57 -11.59 12.07
C THR A 100 9.97 -10.75 10.94
N ALA A 101 10.77 -10.18 10.04
CA ALA A 101 10.32 -9.67 8.77
C ALA A 101 9.99 -10.81 7.79
N ILE A 102 9.34 -10.52 6.68
CA ILE A 102 8.94 -11.53 5.69
C ILE A 102 9.54 -11.27 4.32
N MET A 103 9.69 -12.33 3.51
CA MET A 103 10.04 -12.21 2.10
C MET A 103 8.83 -11.67 1.31
N PRO A 104 8.93 -10.51 0.62
CA PRO A 104 7.76 -9.88 0.01
C PRO A 104 7.07 -10.74 -1.04
N ASP A 105 7.81 -11.31 -2.00
CA ASP A 105 7.25 -12.04 -3.15
C ASP A 105 6.43 -13.28 -2.77
N GLY A 106 6.66 -13.84 -1.59
CA GLY A 106 5.91 -14.98 -1.09
C GLY A 106 4.49 -14.63 -0.61
N PHE A 107 4.22 -13.35 -0.32
CA PHE A 107 2.96 -12.90 0.32
C PHE A 107 2.17 -11.89 -0.51
N THR A 108 2.84 -11.02 -1.25
CA THR A 108 2.21 -9.88 -1.91
C THR A 108 1.34 -10.27 -3.11
N PHE A 109 1.88 -11.05 -4.04
CA PHE A 109 1.18 -11.34 -5.30
C PHE A 109 -0.05 -12.22 -5.11
N ARG A 110 -0.09 -13.03 -4.07
CA ARG A 110 -1.23 -13.90 -3.74
C ARG A 110 -2.46 -13.12 -3.28
N VAL A 111 -2.30 -11.84 -3.00
CA VAL A 111 -3.36 -10.97 -2.47
C VAL A 111 -3.52 -9.67 -3.26
N GLY A 112 -3.02 -9.62 -4.50
CA GLY A 112 -3.19 -8.46 -5.38
C GLY A 112 -2.26 -7.28 -5.08
N VAL A 113 -1.35 -7.40 -4.12
CA VAL A 113 -0.40 -6.34 -3.76
C VAL A 113 0.76 -6.32 -4.75
N THR A 114 0.94 -5.21 -5.45
CA THR A 114 2.04 -5.00 -6.41
C THR A 114 3.13 -4.10 -5.85
N THR A 115 2.81 -3.34 -4.80
CA THR A 115 3.73 -2.43 -4.11
C THR A 115 3.56 -2.60 -2.60
N ILE A 116 4.67 -2.77 -1.89
CA ILE A 116 4.71 -2.77 -0.44
C ILE A 116 5.72 -1.74 0.05
N VAL A 117 5.39 -1.04 1.14
CA VAL A 117 6.31 -0.10 1.78
C VAL A 117 6.76 -0.70 3.09
N ASP A 118 8.06 -0.95 3.21
CA ASP A 118 8.66 -1.33 4.49
C ASP A 118 8.60 -0.15 5.47
N ALA A 119 7.98 -0.37 6.62
CA ALA A 119 7.70 0.67 7.58
C ALA A 119 8.81 0.79 8.65
N GLY A 120 10.02 1.08 8.19
CA GLY A 120 11.14 1.42 9.07
C GLY A 120 12.01 0.24 9.50
N GLY A 121 11.98 -0.87 8.77
CA GLY A 121 12.95 -1.94 8.97
C GLY A 121 14.37 -1.40 8.87
N ALA A 122 14.68 -0.61 7.83
CA ALA A 122 15.97 0.04 7.66
C ALA A 122 15.99 1.47 8.21
N GLY A 123 17.11 1.83 8.85
CA GLY A 123 17.51 3.20 9.12
C GLY A 123 18.62 3.65 8.16
N TRP A 124 19.13 4.88 8.35
CA TRP A 124 20.11 5.47 7.45
C TRP A 124 21.45 4.71 7.38
N LYS A 125 21.80 3.92 8.39
CA LYS A 125 22.99 3.05 8.38
C LYS A 125 22.76 1.74 7.61
N SER A 126 21.58 1.14 7.77
CA SER A 126 21.26 -0.20 7.26
C SER A 126 20.53 -0.18 5.89
N PHE A 127 20.11 1.00 5.40
CA PHE A 127 19.39 1.12 4.13
C PHE A 127 20.18 0.56 2.92
N PRO A 128 21.50 0.75 2.79
CA PRO A 128 22.25 0.14 1.67
C PRO A 128 22.11 -1.39 1.63
N THR A 129 22.17 -2.05 2.80
CA THR A 129 22.00 -3.51 2.92
C THR A 129 20.57 -3.92 2.55
N PHE A 130 19.57 -3.16 3.03
CA PHE A 130 18.17 -3.40 2.67
C PHE A 130 17.94 -3.28 1.17
N LYS A 131 18.51 -2.23 0.55
CA LYS A 131 18.39 -2.02 -0.88
C LYS A 131 19.03 -3.18 -1.66
N GLU A 132 20.27 -3.51 -1.37
CA GLU A 132 21.01 -4.55 -2.08
C GLU A 132 20.37 -5.94 -1.90
N ASN A 133 19.95 -6.30 -0.70
CA ASN A 133 19.46 -7.65 -0.42
C ASN A 133 17.99 -7.87 -0.76
N ILE A 134 17.15 -6.85 -0.59
CA ILE A 134 15.70 -7.01 -0.71
C ILE A 134 15.12 -6.19 -1.86
N ILE A 135 15.35 -4.88 -1.91
CA ILE A 135 14.70 -4.01 -2.91
C ILE A 135 15.09 -4.43 -4.32
N ASP A 136 16.40 -4.57 -4.56
CA ASP A 136 16.95 -4.89 -5.88
C ASP A 136 16.68 -6.33 -6.32
N ASN A 137 16.33 -7.22 -5.40
CA ASN A 137 16.10 -8.65 -5.69
C ASN A 137 14.61 -9.06 -5.67
N SER A 138 13.71 -8.18 -5.26
CA SER A 138 12.28 -8.48 -5.20
C SER A 138 11.58 -8.21 -6.53
N GLN A 139 10.66 -9.10 -6.93
CA GLN A 139 9.74 -8.83 -8.04
C GLN A 139 8.64 -7.84 -7.62
N THR A 140 8.21 -7.89 -6.36
CA THR A 140 7.35 -6.87 -5.73
C THR A 140 8.06 -5.53 -5.74
N ARG A 141 7.34 -4.44 -6.03
CA ARG A 141 7.90 -3.10 -5.82
C ARG A 141 8.00 -2.85 -4.33
N VAL A 142 9.21 -2.85 -3.80
CA VAL A 142 9.50 -2.55 -2.40
C VAL A 142 9.95 -1.11 -2.28
N LEU A 143 9.26 -0.33 -1.44
CA LEU A 143 9.60 1.03 -1.06
C LEU A 143 9.87 1.05 0.47
N SER A 144 10.34 2.17 1.01
CA SER A 144 10.72 2.27 2.41
C SER A 144 10.31 3.60 3.04
N PHE A 145 9.69 3.53 4.21
CA PHE A 145 9.80 4.59 5.20
C PHE A 145 11.10 4.38 5.96
N LEU A 146 12.04 5.30 5.84
CA LEU A 146 13.33 5.19 6.51
C LEU A 146 13.17 5.44 8.02
N ASN A 147 13.60 4.52 8.87
CA ASN A 147 13.56 4.74 10.30
C ASN A 147 14.44 5.92 10.69
N ILE A 148 13.96 6.75 11.63
CA ILE A 148 14.75 7.85 12.17
C ILE A 148 15.95 7.33 12.98
N VAL A 149 15.84 6.14 13.57
CA VAL A 149 16.94 5.42 14.19
C VAL A 149 17.86 4.86 13.10
N GLY A 150 19.14 5.17 13.17
CA GLY A 150 20.12 4.78 12.15
C GLY A 150 20.26 3.28 11.94
N GLU A 151 20.13 2.48 13.01
CA GLU A 151 20.12 1.01 12.96
C GLU A 151 18.83 0.41 12.38
N GLY A 152 17.77 1.24 12.23
CA GLY A 152 16.45 0.76 11.85
C GLY A 152 15.73 0.07 13.02
N MET A 153 14.71 -0.75 12.67
CA MET A 153 13.88 -1.47 13.65
C MET A 153 14.56 -2.76 14.13
N ARG A 154 15.74 -2.58 14.69
CA ARG A 154 16.55 -3.69 15.20
C ARG A 154 16.03 -4.25 16.53
N GLY A 155 15.18 -3.46 17.24
CA GLY A 155 14.59 -3.82 18.52
C GLY A 155 15.43 -3.41 19.74
N GLY A 156 14.81 -3.54 20.92
CA GLY A 156 15.48 -3.34 22.20
C GLY A 156 16.13 -1.97 22.36
N VAL A 157 17.35 -1.94 22.83
CA VAL A 157 18.09 -0.71 23.16
C VAL A 157 18.41 0.16 21.95
N TYR A 158 18.43 -0.41 20.75
CA TYR A 158 18.75 0.34 19.54
C TYR A 158 17.67 1.39 19.22
N GLU A 159 16.40 1.04 19.39
CA GLU A 159 15.28 1.92 19.14
C GLU A 159 15.07 2.98 20.25
N GLN A 160 15.83 2.90 21.35
CA GLN A 160 15.80 3.85 22.46
C GLN A 160 16.95 4.87 22.40
N ASN A 161 17.84 4.78 21.42
CA ASN A 161 19.05 5.58 21.34
C ASN A 161 18.79 6.90 20.59
N LEU A 162 18.48 7.97 21.35
CA LEU A 162 18.24 9.30 20.78
C LEU A 162 19.43 9.87 19.98
N ASN A 163 20.68 9.47 20.36
CA ASN A 163 21.86 9.93 19.64
C ASN A 163 22.01 9.31 18.23
N ASP A 164 21.26 8.24 17.94
CA ASP A 164 21.23 7.61 16.63
C ASP A 164 20.08 8.12 15.74
N MET A 165 19.23 9.01 16.27
CA MET A 165 18.10 9.60 15.56
C MET A 165 18.53 10.92 14.89
N ASP A 166 19.38 10.82 13.86
CA ASP A 166 19.95 12.00 13.17
C ASP A 166 19.09 12.40 11.97
N ALA A 167 18.35 13.49 12.11
CA ALA A 167 17.49 14.04 11.07
C ALA A 167 18.23 14.40 9.77
N ARG A 168 19.46 14.90 9.85
CA ARG A 168 20.25 15.34 8.69
C ARG A 168 20.79 14.14 7.90
N MET A 169 21.29 13.13 8.62
CA MET A 169 21.76 11.89 8.00
C MET A 169 20.59 11.13 7.35
N ALA A 170 19.46 10.99 8.06
CA ALA A 170 18.26 10.36 7.51
C ALA A 170 17.78 11.09 6.25
N ALA A 171 17.68 12.43 6.29
CA ALA A 171 17.29 13.23 5.13
C ALA A 171 18.29 13.15 3.96
N ALA A 172 19.60 13.06 4.24
CA ALA A 172 20.62 12.93 3.19
C ALA A 172 20.47 11.58 2.47
N VAL A 173 20.32 10.48 3.20
CA VAL A 173 20.10 9.14 2.63
C VAL A 173 18.80 9.09 1.85
N ALA A 174 17.70 9.67 2.38
CA ALA A 174 16.41 9.71 1.68
C ALA A 174 16.48 10.47 0.36
N ARG A 175 17.12 11.65 0.32
CA ARG A 175 17.30 12.41 -0.93
C ARG A 175 18.14 11.69 -1.98
N SER A 176 19.16 10.94 -1.54
CA SER A 176 20.02 10.14 -2.43
C SER A 176 19.34 8.89 -2.96
N ASN A 177 18.23 8.45 -2.35
CA ASN A 177 17.49 7.24 -2.71
C ASN A 177 15.98 7.51 -2.85
N LYS A 178 15.62 8.67 -3.41
CA LYS A 178 14.22 9.13 -3.53
C LYS A 178 13.33 8.19 -4.36
N GLU A 179 13.91 7.35 -5.20
CA GLU A 179 13.20 6.32 -5.97
C GLU A 179 12.70 5.18 -5.10
N HIS A 180 13.29 4.96 -3.92
CA HIS A 180 12.97 3.88 -3.01
C HIS A 180 12.44 4.36 -1.65
N ILE A 181 12.92 5.50 -1.15
CA ILE A 181 12.49 6.05 0.14
C ILE A 181 11.35 7.04 -0.09
N VAL A 182 10.25 6.86 0.65
CA VAL A 182 9.00 7.62 0.49
C VAL A 182 8.61 8.41 1.75
N GLY A 183 9.39 8.34 2.80
CA GLY A 183 9.15 9.05 4.05
C GLY A 183 10.03 8.54 5.17
N PHE A 184 9.67 8.92 6.41
CA PHE A 184 10.40 8.54 7.61
C PHE A 184 9.48 7.82 8.60
N LYS A 185 10.03 6.90 9.38
CA LYS A 185 9.33 6.13 10.43
C LYS A 185 9.84 6.49 11.80
N VAL A 186 8.89 6.66 12.73
CA VAL A 186 9.14 6.62 14.18
C VAL A 186 8.42 5.42 14.76
N ALA A 187 9.12 4.56 15.49
CA ALA A 187 8.55 3.35 16.09
C ALA A 187 9.17 3.02 17.44
N HIS A 188 8.40 2.40 18.32
CA HIS A 188 8.79 1.69 19.55
C HIS A 188 9.64 2.47 20.56
N PHE A 189 9.73 3.81 20.45
CA PHE A 189 10.39 4.60 21.49
C PHE A 189 9.52 4.66 22.74
N ASN A 190 10.09 4.37 23.91
CA ASN A 190 9.38 4.25 25.18
C ASN A 190 9.58 5.46 26.11
N GLY A 191 10.41 6.43 25.72
CA GLY A 191 10.67 7.63 26.52
C GLY A 191 9.48 8.59 26.53
N PRO A 192 9.41 9.49 27.53
CA PRO A 192 8.30 10.44 27.72
C PRO A 192 8.43 11.70 26.87
N GLU A 193 9.30 11.71 25.86
CA GLU A 193 9.66 12.90 25.10
C GLU A 193 9.32 12.77 23.60
N TRP A 194 9.14 13.90 22.95
CA TRP A 194 8.79 14.01 21.54
C TRP A 194 9.99 14.02 20.60
N THR A 195 11.22 13.96 21.12
CA THR A 195 12.47 14.07 20.33
C THR A 195 12.50 13.15 19.11
N PRO A 196 12.08 11.87 19.14
CA PRO A 196 12.08 11.02 17.94
C PRO A 196 11.14 11.53 16.86
N VAL A 197 9.96 12.02 17.26
CA VAL A 197 8.95 12.57 16.33
C VAL A 197 9.47 13.86 15.71
N ASP A 198 10.00 14.78 16.54
CA ASP A 198 10.48 16.07 16.09
C ASP A 198 11.68 15.92 15.14
N ASN A 199 12.60 14.97 15.43
CA ASN A 199 13.72 14.66 14.54
C ASN A 199 13.24 14.05 13.21
N ALA A 200 12.23 13.17 13.23
CA ALA A 200 11.66 12.62 12.01
C ALA A 200 10.95 13.71 11.18
N VAL A 201 10.23 14.62 11.83
CA VAL A 201 9.57 15.77 11.18
C VAL A 201 10.62 16.73 10.59
N GLU A 202 11.74 16.98 11.28
CA GLU A 202 12.86 17.73 10.73
C GLU A 202 13.42 17.05 9.48
N ALA A 203 13.67 15.73 9.53
CA ALA A 203 14.11 14.96 8.37
C ALA A 203 13.11 15.07 7.22
N GLY A 204 11.81 14.96 7.53
CA GLY A 204 10.71 15.13 6.59
C GLY A 204 10.69 16.53 5.94
N ASN A 205 10.95 17.58 6.69
CA ASN A 205 11.07 18.95 6.17
C ASN A 205 12.26 19.09 5.22
N LEU A 206 13.41 18.54 5.61
CA LEU A 206 14.64 18.58 4.81
C LEU A 206 14.52 17.78 3.50
N ALA A 207 13.81 16.66 3.50
CA ALA A 207 13.64 15.80 2.34
C ALA A 207 12.33 16.05 1.56
N LYS A 208 11.40 16.86 2.10
CA LYS A 208 10.03 17.10 1.58
C LYS A 208 9.22 15.80 1.47
N MET A 209 9.30 14.98 2.50
CA MET A 209 8.64 13.68 2.59
C MET A 209 7.75 13.59 3.85
N PRO A 210 6.72 12.74 3.86
CA PRO A 210 5.88 12.52 5.03
C PRO A 210 6.62 11.73 6.11
N VAL A 211 6.04 11.76 7.32
CA VAL A 211 6.46 10.94 8.46
C VAL A 211 5.34 10.01 8.85
N ILE A 212 5.63 8.75 9.12
CA ILE A 212 4.70 7.78 9.70
C ILE A 212 5.10 7.53 11.16
N VAL A 213 4.15 7.75 12.08
CA VAL A 213 4.38 7.59 13.50
C VAL A 213 3.61 6.39 14.02
N ASP A 214 4.36 5.44 14.52
CA ASP A 214 3.90 4.30 15.29
C ASP A 214 4.14 4.59 16.76
N PHE A 215 3.06 4.68 17.49
CA PHE A 215 3.07 5.14 18.85
C PHE A 215 2.70 4.00 19.79
N GLY A 216 3.51 3.67 20.73
CA GLY A 216 3.18 2.66 21.72
C GLY A 216 4.35 2.35 22.63
N GLY A 217 4.05 1.89 23.83
CA GLY A 217 5.05 1.52 24.83
C GLY A 217 5.35 2.60 25.87
N ASN A 218 4.78 3.79 25.78
CA ASN A 218 4.97 4.85 26.76
C ASN A 218 4.12 4.65 28.02
N ASN A 219 4.72 4.89 29.18
CA ASN A 219 3.99 4.88 30.44
C ASN A 219 4.43 6.06 31.32
N PRO A 220 3.55 7.07 31.55
CA PRO A 220 2.19 7.17 31.03
C PRO A 220 2.15 7.36 29.50
N PRO A 221 1.01 7.00 28.83
CA PRO A 221 0.86 7.20 27.40
C PRO A 221 0.99 8.68 27.02
N LEU A 222 1.76 8.98 25.99
CA LEU A 222 1.82 10.33 25.42
C LEU A 222 0.48 10.72 24.78
N SER A 223 0.17 12.02 24.78
CA SER A 223 -1.07 12.55 24.24
C SER A 223 -1.11 12.46 22.72
N ILE A 224 -2.04 11.68 22.14
CA ILE A 224 -2.24 11.68 20.68
C ILE A 224 -2.84 12.99 20.17
N GLU A 225 -3.58 13.74 21.03
CA GLU A 225 -4.04 15.10 20.70
C GLU A 225 -2.86 16.04 20.51
N GLU A 226 -1.90 15.99 21.43
CA GLU A 226 -0.67 16.78 21.32
C GLU A 226 0.13 16.40 20.07
N LEU A 227 0.28 15.09 19.81
CA LEU A 227 0.91 14.59 18.59
C LEU A 227 0.28 15.22 17.33
N PHE A 228 -1.05 15.13 17.21
CA PHE A 228 -1.76 15.61 16.02
C PHE A 228 -1.72 17.13 15.86
N MET A 229 -1.80 17.86 16.97
CA MET A 229 -1.96 19.32 16.91
C MET A 229 -0.64 20.08 16.91
N LYS A 230 0.42 19.52 17.51
CA LYS A 230 1.69 20.23 17.69
C LYS A 230 2.86 19.65 16.89
N HIS A 231 2.95 18.33 16.79
CA HIS A 231 4.13 17.66 16.24
C HIS A 231 3.97 17.24 14.79
N LEU A 232 2.81 16.68 14.39
CA LEU A 232 2.59 16.25 13.01
C LEU A 232 2.17 17.40 12.08
N ARG A 233 2.62 17.33 10.83
CA ARG A 233 2.27 18.23 9.73
C ARG A 233 1.11 17.67 8.91
N PRO A 234 0.35 18.49 8.16
CA PRO A 234 -0.52 18.00 7.10
C PRO A 234 0.23 17.05 6.17
N GLY A 235 -0.32 15.86 5.94
CA GLY A 235 0.31 14.80 5.15
C GLY A 235 1.13 13.79 5.96
N ASP A 236 1.46 14.08 7.21
CA ASP A 236 2.07 13.08 8.10
C ASP A 236 1.02 12.05 8.55
N ILE A 237 1.50 10.85 8.89
CA ILE A 237 0.70 9.64 9.01
C ILE A 237 0.71 9.15 10.46
N PHE A 238 -0.48 8.96 11.01
CA PHE A 238 -0.70 8.24 12.25
C PHE A 238 -1.15 6.83 11.90
N THR A 239 -0.30 5.85 12.14
CA THR A 239 -0.62 4.44 11.89
C THR A 239 -1.15 3.74 13.14
N HIS A 240 -1.61 2.49 12.98
CA HIS A 240 -2.31 1.74 14.03
C HIS A 240 -3.53 2.52 14.58
N THR A 241 -4.24 3.18 13.69
CA THR A 241 -5.36 4.10 14.04
C THR A 241 -6.36 3.46 15.00
N PHE A 242 -6.67 2.18 14.82
CA PHE A 242 -7.65 1.45 15.63
C PHE A 242 -7.03 0.58 16.72
N GLY A 243 -5.80 0.92 17.13
CA GLY A 243 -5.13 0.23 18.22
C GLY A 243 -5.78 0.51 19.59
N GLU A 244 -5.78 -0.48 20.46
CA GLU A 244 -6.25 -0.39 21.85
C GLU A 244 -5.25 -1.09 22.77
N LEU A 245 -4.16 -0.38 23.07
CA LEU A 245 -3.10 -0.85 23.95
C LEU A 245 -3.10 0.00 25.23
N ASP A 246 -2.73 -0.60 26.37
CA ASP A 246 -2.69 0.11 27.66
C ASP A 246 -1.66 1.25 27.67
N THR A 247 -0.63 1.13 26.83
CA THR A 247 0.46 2.12 26.67
C THR A 247 0.20 3.14 25.57
N ARG A 248 -1.01 3.16 24.98
CA ARG A 248 -1.37 4.05 23.88
C ARG A 248 -2.77 4.62 24.07
N GLN A 249 -2.90 5.94 23.92
CA GLN A 249 -4.21 6.57 23.94
C GLN A 249 -5.02 6.16 22.69
N PRO A 250 -6.24 5.61 22.87
CA PRO A 250 -7.10 5.24 21.74
C PRO A 250 -7.81 6.46 21.15
N ILE A 251 -8.24 6.37 19.87
CA ILE A 251 -9.00 7.43 19.19
C ILE A 251 -10.47 7.49 19.63
N VAL A 252 -11.04 6.37 20.03
CA VAL A 252 -12.40 6.27 20.60
C VAL A 252 -12.28 6.24 22.12
N ASP A 253 -13.06 7.05 22.79
CA ASP A 253 -13.12 7.07 24.24
C ASP A 253 -13.68 5.75 24.78
N PRO A 254 -12.98 5.04 25.68
CA PRO A 254 -13.41 3.73 26.15
C PRO A 254 -14.71 3.74 26.95
N ALA A 255 -15.03 4.84 27.64
CA ALA A 255 -16.22 4.96 28.48
C ALA A 255 -17.45 5.34 27.66
N THR A 256 -17.34 6.34 26.79
CA THR A 256 -18.46 6.85 26.00
C THR A 256 -18.67 6.13 24.67
N LYS A 257 -17.66 5.37 24.21
CA LYS A 257 -17.63 4.72 22.88
C LYS A 257 -17.79 5.72 21.73
N GLN A 258 -17.39 6.96 21.93
CA GLN A 258 -17.44 8.01 20.91
C GLN A 258 -16.04 8.36 20.42
N LEU A 259 -15.94 8.69 19.13
CA LEU A 259 -14.71 9.21 18.54
C LEU A 259 -14.37 10.55 19.22
N LYS A 260 -13.14 10.71 19.65
CA LYS A 260 -12.68 11.92 20.31
C LYS A 260 -12.73 13.11 19.33
N PRO A 261 -13.24 14.29 19.74
CA PRO A 261 -13.43 15.42 18.82
C PRO A 261 -12.18 15.86 18.07
N PHE A 262 -11.03 15.91 18.76
CA PHE A 262 -9.76 16.31 18.15
C PHE A 262 -9.29 15.40 17.00
N VAL A 263 -9.81 14.16 16.91
CA VAL A 263 -9.49 13.24 15.80
C VAL A 263 -10.09 13.76 14.48
N TRP A 264 -11.32 14.32 14.54
CA TRP A 264 -11.92 14.99 13.39
C TRP A 264 -11.14 16.23 12.97
N ASP A 265 -10.68 17.02 13.96
CA ASP A 265 -9.90 18.23 13.69
C ASP A 265 -8.55 17.88 13.06
N ALA A 266 -7.90 16.80 13.54
CA ALA A 266 -6.68 16.28 12.94
C ALA A 266 -6.90 15.83 11.49
N GLN A 267 -7.99 15.09 11.20
CA GLN A 267 -8.32 14.66 9.84
C GLN A 267 -8.56 15.85 8.91
N LYS A 268 -9.32 16.86 9.37
CA LYS A 268 -9.55 18.11 8.62
C LYS A 268 -8.27 18.90 8.38
N ARG A 269 -7.34 18.85 9.33
CA ARG A 269 -6.01 19.46 9.22
C ARG A 269 -5.13 18.74 8.18
N GLY A 270 -5.50 17.54 7.76
CA GLY A 270 -4.78 16.75 6.76
C GLY A 270 -3.84 15.70 7.35
N ILE A 271 -4.00 15.33 8.62
CA ILE A 271 -3.33 14.16 9.18
C ILE A 271 -3.90 12.91 8.51
N VAL A 272 -3.02 12.03 8.05
CA VAL A 272 -3.37 10.75 7.43
C VAL A 272 -3.55 9.70 8.51
N PHE A 273 -4.69 9.01 8.48
CA PHE A 273 -4.98 7.90 9.40
C PHE A 273 -4.83 6.58 8.66
N ASP A 274 -3.81 5.82 9.03
CA ASP A 274 -3.48 4.53 8.44
C ASP A 274 -3.88 3.38 9.37
N VAL A 275 -4.40 2.30 8.78
CA VAL A 275 -4.86 1.15 9.56
C VAL A 275 -3.71 0.46 10.28
N GLY A 276 -2.63 0.08 9.58
CA GLY A 276 -1.50 -0.62 10.16
C GLY A 276 -1.96 -1.78 11.07
N TYR A 277 -2.67 -2.76 10.51
CA TYR A 277 -3.45 -3.73 11.31
C TYR A 277 -2.63 -4.49 12.35
N GLY A 278 -1.47 -5.04 11.95
CA GLY A 278 -0.50 -5.72 12.79
C GLY A 278 -0.98 -6.96 13.54
N GLY A 279 -0.19 -7.39 14.51
CA GLY A 279 -0.50 -8.50 15.38
C GLY A 279 -1.42 -8.13 16.54
N ILE A 280 -1.28 -6.90 17.08
CA ILE A 280 -2.00 -6.42 18.27
C ILE A 280 -2.55 -4.99 18.12
N SER A 281 -2.48 -4.39 16.95
CA SER A 281 -2.72 -2.97 16.73
C SER A 281 -4.07 -2.63 16.12
N PHE A 282 -5.02 -3.59 16.12
CA PHE A 282 -6.40 -3.37 15.65
C PHE A 282 -7.41 -4.00 16.59
N SER A 283 -8.40 -3.20 17.02
CA SER A 283 -9.53 -3.66 17.84
C SER A 283 -10.85 -3.19 17.25
N TYR A 284 -11.84 -4.06 17.22
CA TYR A 284 -13.20 -3.71 16.83
C TYR A 284 -13.86 -2.72 17.78
N SER A 285 -13.43 -2.67 19.05
CA SER A 285 -13.88 -1.66 20.01
C SER A 285 -13.54 -0.23 19.60
N GLN A 286 -12.48 -0.05 18.79
CA GLN A 286 -12.08 1.21 18.22
C GLN A 286 -12.64 1.41 16.81
N ALA A 287 -12.55 0.39 15.95
CA ALA A 287 -12.92 0.51 14.54
C ALA A 287 -14.44 0.67 14.34
N ILE A 288 -15.28 -0.16 14.99
CA ILE A 288 -16.73 -0.13 14.77
C ILE A 288 -17.35 1.22 15.15
N PRO A 289 -17.10 1.80 16.34
CA PRO A 289 -17.65 3.12 16.67
C PRO A 289 -17.16 4.23 15.72
N ALA A 290 -15.89 4.19 15.31
CA ALA A 290 -15.34 5.17 14.39
C ALA A 290 -16.01 5.10 13.00
N ILE A 291 -16.11 3.89 12.42
CA ILE A 291 -16.79 3.67 11.13
C ILE A 291 -18.27 4.07 11.19
N LYS A 292 -18.97 3.71 12.26
CA LYS A 292 -20.39 4.11 12.48
C LYS A 292 -20.58 5.62 12.60
N ALA A 293 -19.56 6.33 13.10
CA ALA A 293 -19.56 7.79 13.15
C ALA A 293 -19.23 8.43 11.79
N GLY A 294 -18.88 7.63 10.74
CA GLY A 294 -18.45 8.13 9.43
C GLY A 294 -16.95 8.46 9.36
N PHE A 295 -16.18 8.11 10.38
CA PHE A 295 -14.72 8.26 10.35
C PHE A 295 -14.09 7.04 9.67
N TYR A 296 -13.60 7.25 8.46
CA TYR A 296 -12.92 6.22 7.67
C TYR A 296 -11.40 6.45 7.69
N PRO A 297 -10.60 5.36 7.72
CA PRO A 297 -9.16 5.49 7.55
C PRO A 297 -8.83 6.03 6.15
N THR A 298 -7.75 6.80 6.05
CA THR A 298 -7.25 7.28 4.77
C THR A 298 -6.66 6.15 3.95
N THR A 299 -5.94 5.24 4.62
CA THR A 299 -5.28 4.09 4.00
C THR A 299 -5.54 2.82 4.79
N ILE A 300 -5.66 1.70 4.06
CA ILE A 300 -5.78 0.36 4.61
C ILE A 300 -4.48 -0.37 4.33
N SER A 301 -3.75 -0.71 5.39
CA SER A 301 -2.46 -1.38 5.36
C SER A 301 -2.41 -2.52 6.37
N THR A 302 -1.45 -3.41 6.24
CA THR A 302 -1.45 -4.66 7.00
C THR A 302 -0.56 -4.64 8.23
N ASP A 303 0.57 -3.95 8.21
CA ASP A 303 1.67 -4.19 9.15
C ASP A 303 2.06 -5.69 9.17
N ILE A 304 2.26 -6.24 7.96
CA ILE A 304 2.58 -7.66 7.80
C ILE A 304 4.02 -7.95 8.26
N HIS A 305 4.12 -8.89 9.16
CA HIS A 305 5.36 -9.48 9.66
C HIS A 305 5.11 -10.91 10.16
N ALA A 306 6.12 -11.65 10.55
CA ALA A 306 5.99 -13.05 10.97
C ALA A 306 5.00 -13.28 12.12
N GLY A 307 4.84 -12.30 13.03
CA GLY A 307 3.88 -12.36 14.13
C GLY A 307 2.43 -12.01 13.77
N SER A 308 2.18 -11.42 12.58
CA SER A 308 0.85 -10.93 12.21
C SER A 308 0.15 -11.76 11.12
N PHE A 309 0.87 -12.31 10.14
CA PHE A 309 0.26 -12.94 8.96
C PHE A 309 -0.53 -14.22 9.26
N ASN A 310 -0.22 -14.94 10.33
CA ASN A 310 -0.99 -16.10 10.80
C ASN A 310 -2.00 -15.76 11.89
N ASN A 311 -2.02 -14.52 12.37
CA ASN A 311 -2.92 -14.02 13.39
C ASN A 311 -4.22 -13.42 12.77
N ALA A 312 -4.88 -12.55 13.48
CA ALA A 312 -6.13 -11.90 13.05
C ALA A 312 -5.99 -11.09 11.76
N MET A 313 -4.83 -10.50 11.50
CA MET A 313 -4.55 -9.67 10.32
C MET A 313 -4.63 -10.49 9.02
N LYS A 314 -3.87 -11.54 8.91
CA LYS A 314 -3.68 -12.45 7.76
C LYS A 314 -3.02 -11.79 6.54
N ASP A 315 -3.74 -10.94 5.81
CA ASP A 315 -3.30 -10.32 4.56
C ASP A 315 -4.13 -9.07 4.23
N GLN A 316 -3.71 -8.34 3.19
CA GLN A 316 -4.37 -7.12 2.71
C GLN A 316 -5.86 -7.33 2.40
N LEU A 317 -6.23 -8.42 1.73
CA LEU A 317 -7.62 -8.70 1.35
C LEU A 317 -8.48 -9.04 2.57
N SER A 318 -7.89 -9.69 3.58
CA SER A 318 -8.55 -9.94 4.85
C SER A 318 -8.86 -8.63 5.58
N VAL A 319 -7.90 -7.69 5.62
CA VAL A 319 -8.12 -6.37 6.22
C VAL A 319 -9.17 -5.58 5.45
N MET A 320 -9.08 -5.50 4.11
CA MET A 320 -10.10 -4.86 3.26
C MET A 320 -11.50 -5.44 3.48
N SER A 321 -11.60 -6.78 3.61
CA SER A 321 -12.88 -7.46 3.85
C SER A 321 -13.51 -7.09 5.19
N LYS A 322 -12.70 -6.83 6.23
CA LYS A 322 -13.20 -6.37 7.54
C LYS A 322 -13.81 -4.97 7.45
N PHE A 323 -13.20 -4.05 6.69
CA PHE A 323 -13.76 -2.72 6.49
C PHE A 323 -15.07 -2.74 5.69
N LEU A 324 -15.18 -3.61 4.67
CA LEU A 324 -16.46 -3.86 3.99
C LEU A 324 -17.52 -4.38 4.96
N GLN A 325 -17.15 -5.35 5.81
CA GLN A 325 -18.08 -5.95 6.79
C GLN A 325 -18.55 -4.91 7.81
N MET A 326 -17.70 -3.94 8.20
CA MET A 326 -18.08 -2.84 9.09
C MET A 326 -18.94 -1.76 8.41
N GLY A 327 -19.19 -1.84 7.10
CA GLY A 327 -20.06 -0.92 6.35
C GLY A 327 -19.35 0.19 5.58
N MET A 328 -18.04 0.09 5.38
CA MET A 328 -17.33 0.99 4.47
C MET A 328 -17.63 0.60 3.03
N ASP A 329 -17.94 1.57 2.17
CA ASP A 329 -18.27 1.31 0.76
C ASP A 329 -17.11 0.67 0.01
N LEU A 330 -17.45 -0.21 -0.95
CA LEU A 330 -16.49 -0.95 -1.75
C LEU A 330 -15.47 -0.02 -2.46
N GLU A 331 -15.95 1.05 -3.07
CA GLU A 331 -15.09 2.01 -3.77
C GLU A 331 -14.12 2.70 -2.80
N LEU A 332 -14.59 3.06 -1.60
CA LEU A 332 -13.74 3.65 -0.57
C LEU A 332 -12.67 2.67 -0.06
N VAL A 333 -13.02 1.39 0.11
CA VAL A 333 -12.05 0.34 0.50
C VAL A 333 -10.98 0.14 -0.57
N VAL A 334 -11.38 0.10 -1.85
CA VAL A 334 -10.43 0.01 -2.97
C VAL A 334 -9.56 1.27 -3.03
N ASN A 335 -10.15 2.45 -2.88
CA ASN A 335 -9.43 3.72 -2.88
C ASN A 335 -8.37 3.78 -1.78
N ALA A 336 -8.75 3.37 -0.56
CA ALA A 336 -7.84 3.32 0.60
C ALA A 336 -6.72 2.26 0.47
N SER A 337 -6.79 1.38 -0.53
CA SER A 337 -5.79 0.34 -0.81
C SER A 337 -5.09 0.51 -2.17
N THR A 338 -5.39 1.58 -2.92
CA THR A 338 -4.81 1.86 -4.26
C THR A 338 -4.36 3.31 -4.40
N TRP A 339 -5.28 4.22 -4.75
CA TRP A 339 -4.94 5.60 -5.05
C TRP A 339 -4.56 6.44 -3.81
N LYS A 340 -5.25 6.27 -2.69
CA LYS A 340 -4.92 7.00 -1.46
C LYS A 340 -3.52 6.70 -0.95
N PRO A 341 -3.07 5.44 -0.76
CA PRO A 341 -1.68 5.18 -0.38
C PRO A 341 -0.68 5.73 -1.42
N ALA A 342 -0.96 5.65 -2.73
CA ALA A 342 -0.10 6.23 -3.76
C ALA A 342 0.09 7.74 -3.57
N GLN A 343 -1.00 8.48 -3.26
CA GLN A 343 -0.93 9.90 -2.96
C GLN A 343 -0.12 10.19 -1.69
N VAL A 344 -0.39 9.43 -0.61
CA VAL A 344 0.27 9.61 0.70
C VAL A 344 1.77 9.42 0.61
N ILE A 345 2.22 8.40 -0.11
CA ILE A 345 3.66 8.12 -0.32
C ILE A 345 4.26 8.91 -1.50
N GLN A 346 3.51 9.87 -2.07
CA GLN A 346 3.93 10.74 -3.18
C GLN A 346 4.36 9.96 -4.45
N ARG A 347 3.76 8.79 -4.70
CA ARG A 347 4.02 7.94 -5.88
C ARG A 347 2.78 7.91 -6.79
N THR A 348 2.41 9.09 -7.27
CA THR A 348 1.17 9.31 -8.02
C THR A 348 1.15 8.67 -9.41
N GLU A 349 2.24 8.06 -9.83
CA GLU A 349 2.33 7.18 -11.01
C GLU A 349 1.79 5.77 -10.76
N LEU A 350 1.45 5.44 -9.48
CA LEU A 350 0.93 4.15 -9.03
C LEU A 350 -0.55 4.25 -8.62
N GLY A 351 -1.18 3.09 -8.40
CA GLY A 351 -2.52 2.99 -7.79
C GLY A 351 -3.67 3.42 -8.70
N HIS A 352 -3.51 3.39 -10.02
CA HIS A 352 -4.54 3.72 -11.00
C HIS A 352 -4.35 3.04 -12.35
N LEU A 353 -5.43 3.01 -13.17
CA LEU A 353 -5.45 2.40 -14.51
C LEU A 353 -5.49 3.44 -15.64
N THR A 354 -5.00 4.66 -15.42
CA THR A 354 -4.92 5.68 -16.48
C THR A 354 -4.11 5.14 -17.67
N GLU A 355 -4.59 5.36 -18.91
CA GLU A 355 -3.84 4.99 -20.12
C GLU A 355 -2.42 5.58 -20.09
N GLY A 356 -1.42 4.77 -20.38
CA GLY A 356 0.02 5.08 -20.24
C GLY A 356 0.63 4.81 -18.87
N ALA A 357 -0.16 4.57 -17.83
CA ALA A 357 0.35 4.18 -16.50
C ALA A 357 0.97 2.78 -16.52
N ILE A 358 1.79 2.49 -15.50
CA ILE A 358 2.32 1.14 -15.27
C ILE A 358 1.16 0.16 -15.10
N ALA A 359 1.21 -0.96 -15.79
CA ALA A 359 0.16 -1.98 -15.74
C ALA A 359 0.31 -2.87 -14.51
N ASP A 360 0.02 -2.29 -13.34
CA ASP A 360 -0.16 -2.99 -12.07
C ASP A 360 -1.67 -3.16 -11.86
N VAL A 361 -2.16 -4.42 -11.87
CA VAL A 361 -3.60 -4.75 -11.81
C VAL A 361 -3.84 -5.88 -10.85
N ALA A 362 -4.89 -5.78 -10.03
CA ALA A 362 -5.42 -6.89 -9.24
C ALA A 362 -6.83 -7.27 -9.74
N ILE A 363 -7.05 -8.57 -9.97
CA ILE A 363 -8.37 -9.12 -10.27
C ILE A 363 -8.84 -9.86 -9.02
N LEU A 364 -9.95 -9.40 -8.47
CA LEU A 364 -10.46 -9.82 -7.18
C LEU A 364 -11.85 -10.46 -7.33
N ASN A 365 -12.03 -11.60 -6.70
CA ASN A 365 -13.32 -12.25 -6.58
C ASN A 365 -13.96 -11.88 -5.23
N MET A 366 -15.27 -11.62 -5.24
CA MET A 366 -16.06 -11.44 -4.01
C MET A 366 -16.76 -12.76 -3.67
N ARG A 367 -16.10 -13.58 -2.86
CA ARG A 367 -16.68 -14.84 -2.39
C ARG A 367 -17.90 -14.58 -1.50
N LYS A 368 -18.95 -15.33 -1.74
CA LYS A 368 -20.16 -15.38 -0.89
C LYS A 368 -20.08 -16.57 0.06
N GLY A 369 -20.52 -16.39 1.30
CA GLY A 369 -20.49 -17.45 2.32
C GLY A 369 -20.64 -16.90 3.73
N ASN A 370 -20.33 -17.72 4.73
CA ASN A 370 -20.26 -17.31 6.12
C ASN A 370 -18.80 -17.19 6.53
N PHE A 371 -18.35 -15.98 6.85
CA PHE A 371 -16.97 -15.69 7.19
C PHE A 371 -16.89 -15.09 8.59
N GLY A 372 -15.92 -15.57 9.39
CA GLY A 372 -15.60 -14.98 10.68
C GLY A 372 -14.40 -14.03 10.54
N PHE A 373 -14.57 -12.81 11.04
CA PHE A 373 -13.54 -11.80 11.11
C PHE A 373 -13.26 -11.46 12.57
N PHE A 374 -12.07 -11.73 13.06
CA PHE A 374 -11.72 -11.50 14.46
C PHE A 374 -10.54 -10.52 14.59
N ASP A 375 -10.46 -9.87 15.75
CA ASP A 375 -9.35 -9.02 16.14
C ASP A 375 -8.40 -9.74 17.10
N TYR A 376 -7.32 -9.05 17.53
CA TYR A 376 -6.34 -9.65 18.42
C TYR A 376 -6.86 -9.93 19.83
N ARG A 377 -7.97 -9.29 20.25
CA ARG A 377 -8.61 -9.49 21.54
C ARG A 377 -9.61 -10.65 21.51
N GLY A 378 -9.80 -11.28 20.35
CA GLY A 378 -10.73 -12.40 20.19
C GLY A 378 -12.19 -11.96 19.91
N HIS A 379 -12.45 -10.66 19.74
CA HIS A 379 -13.77 -10.22 19.28
C HIS A 379 -13.95 -10.68 17.83
N LYS A 380 -15.11 -11.32 17.55
CA LYS A 380 -15.42 -11.89 16.24
C LYS A 380 -16.69 -11.28 15.68
N GLU A 381 -16.55 -10.70 14.50
CA GLU A 381 -17.64 -10.30 13.63
C GLU A 381 -17.91 -11.38 12.57
N THR A 382 -19.12 -11.41 12.05
CA THR A 382 -19.53 -12.32 10.97
C THR A 382 -19.91 -11.53 9.74
N GLY A 383 -19.52 -12.02 8.56
CA GLY A 383 -19.87 -11.42 7.28
C GLY A 383 -20.25 -12.45 6.25
N THR A 384 -20.93 -12.00 5.20
CA THR A 384 -21.43 -12.84 4.11
C THR A 384 -20.58 -12.78 2.85
N GLN A 385 -19.54 -11.96 2.87
CA GLN A 385 -18.66 -11.78 1.71
C GLN A 385 -17.21 -11.52 2.14
N LYS A 386 -16.28 -11.92 1.29
CA LYS A 386 -14.84 -11.81 1.50
C LYS A 386 -14.12 -11.69 0.16
N PHE A 387 -13.13 -10.80 0.06
CA PHE A 387 -12.24 -10.76 -1.09
C PHE A 387 -11.34 -11.98 -1.19
N GLU A 388 -11.09 -12.42 -2.41
CA GLU A 388 -10.07 -13.39 -2.79
C GLU A 388 -9.36 -12.90 -4.05
N CYS A 389 -8.04 -13.02 -4.10
CA CYS A 389 -7.29 -12.66 -5.30
C CYS A 389 -7.39 -13.78 -6.33
N GLU A 390 -7.85 -13.43 -7.53
CA GLU A 390 -7.86 -14.34 -8.67
C GLU A 390 -6.58 -14.19 -9.50
N MET A 391 -6.15 -12.96 -9.76
CA MET A 391 -4.96 -12.71 -10.55
C MET A 391 -4.27 -11.42 -10.11
N THR A 392 -2.94 -11.42 -10.20
CA THR A 392 -2.12 -10.21 -10.05
C THR A 392 -1.24 -10.03 -11.27
N ILE A 393 -1.32 -8.84 -11.84
CA ILE A 393 -0.48 -8.39 -12.95
C ILE A 393 0.40 -7.27 -12.43
N LYS A 394 1.72 -7.39 -12.61
CA LYS A 394 2.70 -6.37 -12.23
C LYS A 394 3.56 -5.98 -13.43
N GLY A 395 3.60 -4.68 -13.74
CA GLY A 395 4.33 -4.16 -14.88
C GLY A 395 3.95 -4.86 -16.20
N GLY A 396 2.65 -5.20 -16.37
CA GLY A 396 2.12 -5.89 -17.53
C GLY A 396 2.44 -7.39 -17.63
N ARG A 397 2.96 -8.00 -16.55
CA ARG A 397 3.22 -9.44 -16.47
C ARG A 397 2.30 -10.08 -15.45
N ILE A 398 1.66 -11.19 -15.81
CA ILE A 398 0.91 -12.03 -14.88
C ILE A 398 1.93 -12.67 -13.93
N VAL A 399 1.85 -12.32 -12.63
CA VAL A 399 2.74 -12.82 -11.57
C VAL A 399 2.03 -13.80 -10.64
N TYR A 400 0.70 -13.81 -10.67
CA TYR A 400 -0.14 -14.77 -9.97
C TYR A 400 -1.44 -14.99 -10.74
N ASP A 401 -1.86 -16.25 -10.91
CA ASP A 401 -3.11 -16.65 -11.53
C ASP A 401 -3.62 -17.88 -10.77
N LEU A 402 -4.65 -17.68 -9.93
CA LEU A 402 -5.14 -18.71 -9.00
C LEU A 402 -5.75 -19.91 -9.73
N ASN A 403 -6.59 -19.65 -10.74
CA ASN A 403 -7.41 -20.66 -11.42
C ASN A 403 -7.09 -20.78 -12.92
N GLY A 404 -6.03 -20.15 -13.42
CA GLY A 404 -5.64 -20.22 -14.83
C GLY A 404 -6.63 -19.53 -15.76
N ILE A 405 -7.13 -18.34 -15.36
CA ILE A 405 -8.14 -17.61 -16.15
C ILE A 405 -7.56 -16.88 -17.37
N ALA A 406 -6.25 -16.85 -17.53
CA ALA A 406 -5.60 -16.35 -18.75
C ALA A 406 -5.64 -17.43 -19.86
N ASN A 407 -5.95 -17.02 -21.09
CA ASN A 407 -5.91 -17.89 -22.27
C ASN A 407 -5.00 -17.29 -23.36
N PRO A 408 -3.89 -17.95 -23.76
CA PRO A 408 -3.38 -19.19 -23.15
C PRO A 408 -2.83 -18.96 -21.72
N VAL A 409 -2.86 -20.03 -20.92
CA VAL A 409 -2.21 -20.00 -19.59
C VAL A 409 -0.70 -19.96 -19.79
N VAL A 410 -0.04 -19.02 -19.12
CA VAL A 410 1.41 -18.88 -19.11
C VAL A 410 1.88 -18.92 -17.67
N LEU A 411 2.75 -19.89 -17.37
CA LEU A 411 3.33 -19.98 -16.04
C LEU A 411 4.23 -18.76 -15.76
N PRO A 412 4.10 -18.13 -14.58
CA PRO A 412 5.02 -17.09 -14.14
C PRO A 412 6.47 -17.63 -14.10
N ARG A 413 7.41 -16.91 -14.68
CA ARG A 413 8.84 -17.25 -14.67
C ARG A 413 9.60 -16.29 -13.80
#